data_133d9be121ddf8b4ee972c878a4f2455
#
_entry.id   133d9be121ddf8b4ee972c878a4f2455
#
_cell.length_a   1.000
_cell.length_b   1.000
_cell.length_c   1.000
_cell.angle_alpha   90.00
_cell.angle_beta   90.00
_cell.angle_gamma   90.00
#
_symmetry.space_group_name_H-M   'P 1'
#
loop_
_entity.id
_entity.type
_entity.pdbx_description
1 polymer ?
#
loop_
_entity_poly.entity_id
_entity_poly.type
_entity_poly.pdbx_seq_one_letter_code
_entity_poly.pdbx_strand_id
1 'polypeptide(L)'
;YPEKGMAYLDKVRERAGLKSVLESWANAKVPLTSYDSQCGPDGRVMKIVRQERMIELYQENHNFWDIRRWKMADTYFNVKVRGLNILAETLEDFAKIVEIQDKRTFDAPRQYLMPIPAGEVSKNPNMVQNPGY
;
A
#
# COMPACT_ATOMS: atom_id res chain seq x y z
N TYR A 1 11.94 0.54 17.38
CA TYR A 1 11.90 1.93 17.88
C TYR A 1 10.83 2.73 17.12
N PRO A 2 9.54 2.51 17.40
CA PRO A 2 8.43 3.16 16.69
C PRO A 2 8.45 4.69 16.82
N GLU A 3 8.77 5.22 17.99
CA GLU A 3 8.85 6.66 18.25
C GLU A 3 9.84 7.36 17.32
N LYS A 4 11.02 6.77 17.10
CA LYS A 4 12.01 7.33 16.17
C LYS A 4 11.50 7.29 14.73
N GLY A 5 10.84 6.21 14.34
CA GLY A 5 10.24 6.09 13.01
C GLY A 5 9.17 7.14 12.78
N MET A 6 8.31 7.37 13.77
CA MET A 6 7.25 8.37 13.67
C MET A 6 7.80 9.80 13.70
N ALA A 7 8.87 10.05 14.46
CA ALA A 7 9.54 11.35 14.43
C ALA A 7 10.16 11.69 13.05
N TYR A 8 10.64 10.68 12.31
CA TYR A 8 11.07 10.88 10.92
C TYR A 8 9.89 11.13 9.99
N LEU A 9 8.78 10.42 10.18
CA LEU A 9 7.57 10.64 9.40
C LEU A 9 7.01 12.05 9.63
N ASP A 10 6.99 12.51 10.86
CA ASP A 10 6.53 13.86 11.21
C ASP A 10 7.40 14.95 10.55
N LYS A 11 8.70 14.75 10.38
CA LYS A 11 9.56 15.67 9.61
C LYS A 11 9.16 15.74 8.13
N VAL A 12 8.77 14.61 7.52
CA VAL A 12 8.27 14.60 6.13
C VAL A 12 6.96 15.37 6.03
N ARG A 13 6.07 15.17 6.99
CA ARG A 13 4.79 15.88 7.08
C ARG A 13 4.94 17.38 7.31
N GLU A 14 5.85 17.77 8.20
CA GLU A 14 6.20 19.17 8.47
C GLU A 14 6.71 19.88 7.20
N ARG A 15 7.59 19.22 6.43
CA ARG A 15 8.05 19.74 5.13
C ARG A 15 6.90 20.02 4.16
N ALA A 16 5.85 19.19 4.19
CA ALA A 16 4.66 19.36 3.39
C ALA A 16 3.61 20.32 3.99
N GLY A 17 3.92 20.97 5.12
CA GLY A 17 3.00 21.86 5.83
C GLY A 17 1.86 21.14 6.55
N LEU A 18 2.01 19.85 6.81
CA LEU A 18 1.01 19.01 7.48
C LEU A 18 1.31 18.90 8.99
N LYS A 19 0.26 18.73 9.76
CA LYS A 19 0.35 18.44 11.20
C LYS A 19 0.99 17.07 11.45
N SER A 20 1.56 16.89 12.65
CA SER A 20 2.08 15.59 13.08
C SER A 20 1.01 14.49 12.99
N VAL A 21 1.46 13.23 12.96
CA VAL A 21 0.53 12.09 12.90
C VAL A 21 -0.39 12.08 14.11
N LEU A 22 0.14 12.26 15.31
CA LEU A 22 -0.68 12.27 16.53
C LEU A 22 -1.73 13.37 16.49
N GLU A 23 -1.36 14.58 16.09
CA GLU A 23 -2.27 15.71 16.00
C GLU A 23 -3.35 15.50 14.92
N SER A 24 -2.96 14.95 13.76
CA SER A 24 -3.90 14.67 12.66
C SER A 24 -4.94 13.62 13.02
N TRP A 25 -4.60 12.69 13.91
CA TRP A 25 -5.49 11.60 14.33
C TRP A 25 -6.14 11.83 15.70
N ALA A 26 -5.90 12.99 16.34
CA ALA A 26 -6.46 13.32 17.64
C ALA A 26 -8.00 13.32 17.65
N ASN A 27 -8.62 13.78 16.57
CA ASN A 27 -10.07 13.87 16.42
C ASN A 27 -10.69 12.70 15.63
N ALA A 28 -9.92 11.65 15.36
CA ALA A 28 -10.44 10.48 14.68
C ALA A 28 -11.45 9.73 15.56
N LYS A 29 -12.34 8.94 14.95
CA LYS A 29 -13.29 8.07 15.66
C LYS A 29 -12.63 7.21 16.75
N VAL A 30 -11.40 6.79 16.49
CA VAL A 30 -10.51 6.16 17.48
C VAL A 30 -9.21 6.98 17.47
N PRO A 31 -9.01 7.90 18.41
CA PRO A 31 -7.83 8.77 18.43
C PRO A 31 -6.53 7.97 18.58
N LEU A 32 -5.47 8.46 17.95
CA LEU A 32 -4.13 7.96 18.17
C LEU A 32 -3.48 8.84 19.23
N THR A 33 -3.39 8.32 20.47
CA THR A 33 -2.87 9.06 21.62
C THR A 33 -1.40 8.77 21.91
N SER A 34 -0.90 7.63 21.41
CA SER A 34 0.49 7.20 21.57
C SER A 34 0.92 6.38 20.36
N TYR A 35 2.15 6.49 19.95
CA TYR A 35 2.72 5.64 18.89
C TYR A 35 2.93 4.21 19.38
N ASP A 36 3.32 4.01 20.62
CA ASP A 36 3.71 2.71 21.17
C ASP A 36 2.59 1.71 21.21
N SER A 37 1.39 2.15 21.62
CA SER A 37 0.22 1.28 21.75
C SER A 37 -0.31 0.77 20.38
N GLN A 38 0.21 1.30 19.27
CA GLN A 38 -0.29 1.01 17.93
C GLN A 38 0.77 0.35 17.04
N CYS A 39 1.86 -0.12 17.66
CA CYS A 39 2.96 -0.76 16.95
C CYS A 39 2.76 -2.26 16.81
N GLY A 40 3.27 -2.78 15.70
CA GLY A 40 3.15 -4.16 15.28
C GLY A 40 2.90 -4.24 13.78
N PRO A 41 3.09 -5.41 13.15
CA PRO A 41 2.96 -5.55 11.70
C PRO A 41 1.57 -5.17 11.19
N ASP A 42 0.53 -5.43 11.98
CA ASP A 42 -0.87 -5.10 11.65
C ASP A 42 -1.40 -3.89 12.45
N GLY A 43 -0.53 -3.26 13.21
CA GLY A 43 -0.88 -2.11 14.03
C GLY A 43 -1.28 -0.89 13.20
N ARG A 44 -2.06 -0.03 13.82
CA ARG A 44 -2.59 1.18 13.18
C ARG A 44 -1.47 2.15 12.77
N VAL A 45 -0.42 2.28 13.57
CA VAL A 45 0.77 3.07 13.22
C VAL A 45 1.42 2.55 11.96
N MET A 46 1.57 1.23 11.81
CA MET A 46 2.14 0.64 10.60
C MET A 46 1.26 0.90 9.36
N LYS A 47 -0.06 0.87 9.50
CA LYS A 47 -0.98 1.23 8.42
C LYS A 47 -0.81 2.68 7.99
N ILE A 48 -0.66 3.60 8.95
CA ILE A 48 -0.39 5.03 8.67
C ILE A 48 0.95 5.19 7.96
N VAL A 49 2.01 4.55 8.45
CA VAL A 49 3.35 4.60 7.81
C VAL A 49 3.30 4.10 6.36
N ARG A 50 2.61 2.98 6.11
CA ARG A 50 2.45 2.43 4.75
C ARG A 50 1.71 3.40 3.84
N GLN A 51 0.65 4.02 4.34
CA GLN A 51 -0.12 5.01 3.59
C GLN A 51 0.71 6.26 3.26
N GLU A 52 1.39 6.84 4.25
CA GLU A 52 2.26 8.01 4.04
C GLU A 52 3.39 7.69 3.06
N ARG A 53 4.00 6.52 3.19
CA ARG A 53 5.03 6.08 2.25
C ARG A 53 4.50 5.93 0.82
N MET A 54 3.30 5.41 0.66
CA MET A 54 2.66 5.27 -0.66
C MET A 54 2.36 6.65 -1.30
N ILE A 55 1.97 7.62 -0.49
CA ILE A 55 1.68 8.99 -0.95
C ILE A 55 2.99 9.71 -1.30
N GLU A 56 3.98 9.68 -0.42
CA GLU A 56 5.25 10.40 -0.60
C GLU A 56 6.05 9.88 -1.80
N LEU A 57 6.06 8.56 -2.00
CA LEU A 57 6.79 7.90 -3.10
C LEU A 57 5.88 7.55 -4.29
N TYR A 58 4.80 8.32 -4.47
CA TYR A 58 3.89 8.14 -5.59
C TYR A 58 4.63 8.30 -6.93
N GLN A 59 4.38 7.38 -7.86
CA GLN A 59 5.04 7.26 -9.18
C GLN A 59 6.54 6.92 -9.17
N GLU A 60 7.14 6.63 -8.02
CA GLU A 60 8.54 6.17 -7.94
C GLU A 60 8.68 4.64 -8.02
N ASN A 61 7.65 3.91 -8.39
CA ASN A 61 7.58 2.44 -8.46
C ASN A 61 7.77 1.70 -7.13
N HIS A 62 7.93 2.40 -6.00
CA HIS A 62 8.10 1.77 -4.69
C HIS A 62 6.89 0.93 -4.28
N ASN A 63 5.68 1.38 -4.58
CA ASN A 63 4.44 0.69 -4.19
C ASN A 63 4.35 -0.74 -4.75
N PHE A 64 4.83 -0.97 -5.97
CA PHE A 64 4.86 -2.30 -6.59
C PHE A 64 5.64 -3.32 -5.75
N TRP A 65 6.79 -2.93 -5.20
CA TRP A 65 7.62 -3.77 -4.37
C TRP A 65 7.13 -3.83 -2.92
N ASP A 66 6.70 -2.71 -2.37
CA ASP A 66 6.25 -2.57 -1.01
C ASP A 66 5.04 -3.46 -0.70
N ILE A 67 4.00 -3.45 -1.54
CA ILE A 67 2.81 -4.30 -1.35
C ILE A 67 3.13 -5.80 -1.44
N ARG A 68 4.13 -6.18 -2.25
CA ARG A 68 4.62 -7.56 -2.31
C ARG A 68 5.42 -7.92 -1.07
N ARG A 69 6.36 -7.08 -0.68
CA ARG A 69 7.19 -7.27 0.51
C ARG A 69 6.36 -7.36 1.79
N TRP A 70 5.28 -6.62 1.87
CA TRP A 70 4.34 -6.66 3.00
C TRP A 70 3.32 -7.79 2.89
N LYS A 71 3.32 -8.58 1.83
CA LYS A 71 2.33 -9.61 1.52
C LYS A 71 0.87 -9.08 1.55
N MET A 72 0.66 -7.94 0.94
CA MET A 72 -0.65 -7.27 0.86
C MET A 72 -1.19 -7.20 -0.57
N ALA A 73 -0.47 -7.75 -1.55
CA ALA A 73 -0.80 -7.57 -2.95
C ALA A 73 -2.13 -8.26 -3.34
N ASP A 74 -2.41 -9.42 -2.77
CA ASP A 74 -3.67 -10.14 -2.97
C ASP A 74 -4.87 -9.33 -2.45
N THR A 75 -4.75 -8.75 -1.26
CA THR A 75 -5.80 -7.87 -0.69
C THR A 75 -5.93 -6.57 -1.48
N TYR A 76 -4.81 -6.04 -1.97
CA TYR A 76 -4.77 -4.73 -2.64
C TYR A 76 -5.27 -4.80 -4.09
N PHE A 77 -4.98 -5.89 -4.81
CA PHE A 77 -5.32 -6.02 -6.21
C PHE A 77 -6.63 -6.76 -6.48
N ASN A 78 -7.05 -7.67 -5.59
CA ASN A 78 -8.27 -8.46 -5.78
C ASN A 78 -9.55 -7.69 -5.42
N VAL A 79 -9.52 -6.37 -5.58
CA VAL A 79 -10.67 -5.48 -5.37
C VAL A 79 -11.03 -4.77 -6.67
N LYS A 80 -12.28 -4.38 -6.79
CA LYS A 80 -12.73 -3.56 -7.91
C LYS A 80 -12.03 -2.20 -7.88
N VAL A 81 -11.64 -1.72 -9.05
CA VAL A 81 -11.07 -0.38 -9.19
C VAL A 81 -12.19 0.64 -8.99
N ARG A 82 -11.92 1.66 -8.21
CA ARG A 82 -12.86 2.75 -7.92
C ARG A 82 -12.27 4.07 -8.39
N GLY A 83 -13.12 4.95 -8.83
CA GLY A 83 -12.74 6.28 -9.28
C GLY A 83 -13.87 7.27 -9.16
N LEU A 84 -13.61 8.52 -9.49
CA LEU A 84 -14.64 9.56 -9.59
C LEU A 84 -15.48 9.34 -10.84
N ASN A 85 -16.74 9.77 -10.82
CA ASN A 85 -17.64 9.72 -11.97
C ASN A 85 -17.31 10.86 -12.94
N ILE A 86 -16.29 10.67 -13.79
CA ILE A 86 -15.78 11.69 -14.71
C ILE A 86 -16.77 12.06 -15.84
N LEU A 87 -17.83 11.28 -16.02
CA LEU A 87 -18.87 11.51 -17.04
C LEU A 87 -20.09 12.25 -16.46
N ALA A 88 -20.03 12.64 -15.20
CA ALA A 88 -21.14 13.34 -14.55
C ALA A 88 -21.31 14.79 -15.05
N GLU A 89 -22.54 15.21 -15.19
CA GLU A 89 -22.90 16.58 -15.59
C GLU A 89 -22.91 17.58 -14.41
N THR A 90 -23.02 17.07 -13.18
CA THR A 90 -23.05 17.89 -11.97
C THR A 90 -21.84 17.64 -11.08
N LEU A 91 -21.42 18.64 -10.29
CA LEU A 91 -20.33 18.50 -9.34
C LEU A 91 -20.64 17.46 -8.25
N GLU A 92 -21.88 17.37 -7.83
CA GLU A 92 -22.34 16.39 -6.83
C GLU A 92 -22.20 14.95 -7.36
N ASP A 93 -22.60 14.71 -8.60
CA ASP A 93 -22.47 13.40 -9.24
C ASP A 93 -21.02 13.08 -9.60
N PHE A 94 -20.22 14.06 -9.96
CA PHE A 94 -18.77 13.90 -10.18
C PHE A 94 -18.05 13.42 -8.91
N ALA A 95 -18.44 13.94 -7.75
CA ALA A 95 -17.83 13.56 -6.47
C ALA A 95 -18.21 12.15 -6.00
N LYS A 96 -19.18 11.50 -6.64
CA LYS A 96 -19.57 10.11 -6.30
C LYS A 96 -18.51 9.12 -6.76
N ILE A 97 -18.13 8.22 -5.86
CA ILE A 97 -17.21 7.13 -6.18
C ILE A 97 -17.98 6.05 -6.94
N VAL A 98 -17.53 5.75 -8.14
CA VAL A 98 -18.07 4.69 -9.00
C VAL A 98 -17.10 3.52 -9.09
N GLU A 99 -17.62 2.31 -9.24
CA GLU A 99 -16.82 1.12 -9.50
C GLU A 99 -16.61 0.96 -11.00
N ILE A 100 -15.35 0.85 -11.40
CA ILE A 100 -14.96 0.53 -12.77
C ILE A 100 -15.07 -0.99 -12.94
N GLN A 101 -15.58 -1.46 -14.07
CA GLN A 101 -15.86 -2.88 -14.30
C GLN A 101 -14.59 -3.77 -14.31
N ASP A 102 -13.45 -3.21 -14.61
CA ASP A 102 -12.20 -3.96 -14.71
C ASP A 102 -11.72 -4.42 -13.32
N LYS A 103 -11.71 -5.73 -13.14
CA LYS A 103 -11.16 -6.37 -11.95
C LYS A 103 -9.70 -6.74 -12.18
N ARG A 104 -8.81 -6.16 -11.40
CA ARG A 104 -7.44 -6.65 -11.31
C ARG A 104 -7.44 -7.99 -10.57
N THR A 105 -6.62 -8.92 -11.01
CA THR A 105 -6.47 -10.23 -10.35
C THR A 105 -5.01 -10.42 -9.95
N PHE A 106 -4.81 -10.77 -8.70
CA PHE A 106 -3.51 -11.17 -8.16
C PHE A 106 -3.62 -12.60 -7.66
N ASP A 107 -2.84 -13.50 -8.25
CA ASP A 107 -2.83 -14.92 -7.94
C ASP A 107 -1.71 -15.21 -6.92
N ALA A 108 -2.10 -15.40 -5.67
CA ALA A 108 -1.21 -15.78 -4.59
C ALA A 108 -1.16 -17.32 -4.44
N PRO A 109 0.00 -17.91 -4.15
CA PRO A 109 1.29 -17.28 -3.83
C PRO A 109 2.14 -16.93 -5.06
N ARG A 110 1.75 -17.38 -6.25
CA ARG A 110 2.52 -17.32 -7.50
C ARG A 110 3.07 -15.91 -7.78
N GLN A 111 2.21 -14.91 -7.84
CA GLN A 111 2.60 -13.57 -8.27
C GLN A 111 3.36 -12.74 -7.22
N TYR A 112 3.60 -13.29 -6.03
CA TYR A 112 4.54 -12.69 -5.08
C TYR A 112 6.00 -12.86 -5.50
N LEU A 113 6.28 -13.90 -6.27
CA LEU A 113 7.61 -14.18 -6.82
C LEU A 113 7.62 -13.92 -8.34
N MET A 114 8.79 -13.65 -8.87
CA MET A 114 8.99 -13.59 -10.32
C MET A 114 9.35 -14.98 -10.83
N PRO A 115 8.89 -15.38 -12.04
CA PRO A 115 9.34 -16.64 -12.63
C PRO A 115 10.83 -16.57 -12.94
N ILE A 116 11.53 -17.67 -12.71
CA ILE A 116 12.89 -17.84 -13.21
C ILE A 116 12.79 -18.05 -14.73
N PRO A 117 13.60 -17.36 -15.56
CA PRO A 117 13.56 -17.56 -17.01
C PRO A 117 13.74 -19.03 -17.38
N ALA A 118 12.87 -19.54 -18.26
CA ALA A 118 12.86 -20.96 -18.63
C ALA A 118 14.22 -21.46 -19.15
N GLY A 119 14.97 -20.60 -19.87
CA GLY A 119 16.31 -20.91 -20.34
C GLY A 119 17.33 -21.17 -19.22
N GLU A 120 17.17 -20.51 -18.06
CA GLU A 120 18.07 -20.74 -16.92
C GLU A 120 17.71 -22.03 -16.17
N VAL A 121 16.42 -22.31 -16.04
CA VAL A 121 15.95 -23.58 -15.47
C VAL A 121 16.41 -24.77 -16.32
N SER A 122 16.38 -24.63 -17.66
CA SER A 122 16.82 -25.68 -18.58
C SER A 122 18.31 -25.96 -18.54
N LYS A 123 19.13 -24.95 -18.25
CA LYS A 123 20.61 -25.07 -18.19
C LYS A 123 21.10 -25.69 -16.87
N ASN A 124 20.35 -25.53 -15.80
CA ASN A 124 20.76 -25.98 -14.49
C ASN A 124 19.77 -27.01 -13.90
N PRO A 125 20.12 -28.32 -13.94
CA PRO A 125 19.20 -29.36 -13.45
C PRO A 125 18.88 -29.29 -11.95
N ASN A 126 19.65 -28.53 -11.18
CA ASN A 126 19.40 -28.32 -9.76
C ASN A 126 18.51 -27.09 -9.49
N MET A 127 18.13 -26.34 -10.53
CA MET A 127 17.28 -25.17 -10.39
C MET A 127 15.81 -25.55 -10.48
N VAL A 128 15.07 -25.26 -9.42
CA VAL A 128 13.63 -25.49 -9.34
C VAL A 128 12.91 -24.17 -9.54
N GLN A 129 11.90 -24.17 -10.41
CA GLN A 129 11.06 -22.99 -10.67
C GLN A 129 10.31 -22.56 -9.41
N ASN A 130 10.02 -21.27 -9.30
CA ASN A 130 9.19 -20.74 -8.23
C ASN A 130 7.78 -21.36 -8.28
N PRO A 131 7.13 -21.54 -7.09
CA PRO A 131 5.82 -22.19 -7.02
C PRO A 131 4.77 -21.53 -7.92
N GLY A 132 4.07 -22.35 -8.70
CA GLY A 132 2.96 -21.94 -9.57
C GLY A 132 3.34 -21.51 -10.99
N TYR A 133 4.63 -21.64 -11.35
CA TYR A 133 5.12 -21.39 -12.72
C TYR A 133 5.57 -22.66 -13.41
#